data_7ea07371211fc7de6fec7a2105c5e750
#
_entry.id   7ea07371211fc7de6fec7a2105c5e750
#
_cell.length_a   1.000
_cell.length_b   1.000
_cell.length_c   1.000
_cell.angle_alpha   90.00
_cell.angle_beta   90.00
_cell.angle_gamma   90.00
#
_symmetry.space_group_name_H-M   'P 1'
#
loop_
_entity.id
_entity.type
_entity.pdbx_description
1 polymer ?
#
loop_
_entity_poly.entity_id
_entity_poly.type
_entity_poly.pdbx_seq_one_letter_code
_entity_poly.pdbx_strand_id
1 'polypeptide(L)'
;TVDERSENFEEMAQSGLLISFDKKNGFNMDWMGNTVFFDTTNPATREYVWNKCKENYFKKGIQLFWLDEAEPEYGLYEFEHYKYHIGTAMECSNIYPYYYAKGFYDGLKASGIEQPLSLVRCAWAGSQKFGAVVWSGDVHSDFRSFRNQIQAGLSMAIAGIPWWTTDIGGFLGGNIKDEAFRELLRSEEHTSELQSLA
;
A
#
# COMPACT_ATOMS: atom_id res chain seq x y z
N THR A 1 -7.25 5.77 -1.76
CA THR A 1 -7.82 6.96 -2.43
C THR A 1 -9.31 7.10 -2.15
N VAL A 2 -9.83 8.32 -2.31
CA VAL A 2 -11.25 8.66 -2.18
C VAL A 2 -11.69 9.38 -3.46
N ASP A 3 -12.64 8.79 -4.18
CA ASP A 3 -13.21 9.39 -5.39
C ASP A 3 -14.09 10.58 -5.00
N GLU A 4 -14.01 11.69 -5.73
CA GLU A 4 -14.80 12.91 -5.48
C GLU A 4 -16.32 12.70 -5.53
N ARG A 5 -16.76 11.62 -6.21
CA ARG A 5 -18.18 11.23 -6.31
C ARG A 5 -18.61 10.28 -5.18
N SER A 6 -17.67 9.86 -4.33
CA SER A 6 -17.96 8.98 -3.19
C SER A 6 -18.82 9.69 -2.16
N GLU A 7 -19.75 8.99 -1.55
CA GLU A 7 -20.54 9.46 -0.40
C GLU A 7 -19.67 9.91 0.80
N ASN A 8 -18.41 9.45 0.86
CA ASN A 8 -17.50 9.78 1.93
C ASN A 8 -16.66 11.03 1.66
N PHE A 9 -16.58 11.50 0.40
CA PHE A 9 -15.63 12.55 0.02
C PHE A 9 -15.90 13.87 0.76
N GLU A 10 -17.14 14.37 0.75
CA GLU A 10 -17.46 15.66 1.34
C GLU A 10 -17.23 15.65 2.86
N GLU A 11 -17.65 14.60 3.56
CA GLU A 11 -17.41 14.43 4.98
C GLU A 11 -15.91 14.41 5.31
N MET A 12 -15.13 13.65 4.55
CA MET A 12 -13.69 13.56 4.75
C MET A 12 -12.97 14.87 4.44
N ALA A 13 -13.37 15.58 3.40
CA ALA A 13 -12.81 16.87 3.03
C ALA A 13 -13.08 17.92 4.11
N GLN A 14 -14.32 18.05 4.59
CA GLN A 14 -14.70 19.02 5.63
C GLN A 14 -14.05 18.70 6.99
N SER A 15 -13.79 17.43 7.26
CA SER A 15 -13.17 16.98 8.52
C SER A 15 -11.63 16.96 8.48
N GLY A 16 -11.00 17.38 7.37
CA GLY A 16 -9.54 17.43 7.23
C GLY A 16 -8.89 16.03 7.24
N LEU A 17 -9.55 15.03 6.66
CA LEU A 17 -9.09 13.64 6.60
C LEU A 17 -8.36 13.29 5.30
N LEU A 18 -8.36 14.22 4.33
CA LEU A 18 -7.70 14.07 3.04
C LEU A 18 -6.39 14.86 3.00
N ILE A 19 -5.44 14.40 2.18
CA ILE A 19 -4.23 15.17 1.90
C ILE A 19 -4.64 16.41 1.11
N SER A 20 -4.35 17.60 1.66
CA SER A 20 -4.68 18.86 1.00
C SER A 20 -3.56 19.33 0.07
N PHE A 21 -3.90 20.23 -0.87
CA PHE A 21 -2.99 20.80 -1.84
C PHE A 21 -3.17 22.32 -1.94
N ASP A 22 -2.14 23.09 -1.66
CA ASP A 22 -2.22 24.55 -1.47
C ASP A 22 -2.61 25.34 -2.73
N LYS A 23 -2.44 24.78 -3.93
CA LYS A 23 -2.61 25.51 -5.20
C LYS A 23 -3.97 25.35 -5.87
N LYS A 24 -4.81 24.40 -5.48
CA LYS A 24 -6.07 24.07 -6.21
C LYS A 24 -7.21 23.77 -5.26
N ASN A 25 -8.00 24.75 -4.89
CA ASN A 25 -9.21 24.52 -4.09
C ASN A 25 -9.05 23.57 -2.88
N GLY A 26 -7.81 23.45 -2.37
CA GLY A 26 -7.47 22.58 -1.27
C GLY A 26 -7.12 21.14 -1.61
N PHE A 27 -7.37 20.65 -2.84
CA PHE A 27 -7.06 19.27 -3.25
C PHE A 27 -6.48 19.19 -4.66
N ASN A 28 -5.64 18.18 -4.90
CA ASN A 28 -5.25 17.74 -6.24
C ASN A 28 -5.90 16.38 -6.51
N MET A 29 -6.50 16.22 -7.69
CA MET A 29 -7.06 14.95 -8.12
C MET A 29 -5.93 14.12 -8.73
N ASP A 30 -5.45 13.15 -7.98
CA ASP A 30 -4.27 12.37 -8.34
C ASP A 30 -4.63 11.14 -9.18
N TRP A 31 -4.76 10.00 -8.58
CA TRP A 31 -4.96 8.75 -9.30
C TRP A 31 -6.24 8.77 -10.14
N MET A 32 -6.13 8.43 -11.43
CA MET A 32 -7.20 8.46 -12.44
C MET A 32 -7.87 9.85 -12.62
N GLY A 33 -7.30 10.92 -12.06
CA GLY A 33 -7.75 12.29 -12.23
C GLY A 33 -9.02 12.69 -11.47
N ASN A 34 -9.55 11.84 -10.61
CA ASN A 34 -10.77 12.08 -9.85
C ASN A 34 -10.74 11.58 -8.40
N THR A 35 -9.56 11.24 -7.89
CA THR A 35 -9.40 10.75 -6.52
C THR A 35 -8.41 11.59 -5.74
N VAL A 36 -8.59 11.62 -4.43
CA VAL A 36 -7.67 12.24 -3.47
C VAL A 36 -7.21 11.18 -2.47
N PHE A 37 -5.94 11.22 -2.08
CA PHE A 37 -5.44 10.34 -1.03
C PHE A 37 -5.95 10.78 0.34
N PHE A 38 -6.43 9.83 1.13
CA PHE A 38 -6.71 10.10 2.54
C PHE A 38 -5.41 10.18 3.34
N ASP A 39 -5.37 11.04 4.34
CA ASP A 39 -4.16 11.30 5.13
C ASP A 39 -3.96 10.25 6.22
N THR A 40 -3.14 9.23 5.95
CA THR A 40 -2.83 8.18 6.95
C THR A 40 -2.08 8.69 8.17
N THR A 41 -1.42 9.86 8.08
CA THR A 41 -0.70 10.45 9.21
C THR A 41 -1.65 11.03 10.26
N ASN A 42 -2.88 11.38 9.86
CA ASN A 42 -3.93 11.86 10.77
C ASN A 42 -4.58 10.67 11.53
N PRO A 43 -4.53 10.65 12.87
CA PRO A 43 -5.19 9.61 13.66
C PRO A 43 -6.70 9.47 13.39
N ALA A 44 -7.39 10.61 13.22
CA ALA A 44 -8.82 10.62 12.93
C ALA A 44 -9.14 9.97 11.57
N THR A 45 -8.27 10.16 10.56
CA THR A 45 -8.41 9.49 9.27
C THR A 45 -8.29 7.97 9.41
N ARG A 46 -7.29 7.49 10.16
CA ARG A 46 -7.11 6.04 10.37
C ARG A 46 -8.32 5.41 11.05
N GLU A 47 -8.86 6.08 12.05
CA GLU A 47 -10.08 5.64 12.73
C GLU A 47 -11.29 5.64 11.79
N TYR A 48 -11.48 6.70 11.02
CA TYR A 48 -12.57 6.81 10.05
C TYR A 48 -12.52 5.69 9.01
N VAL A 49 -11.38 5.52 8.35
CA VAL A 49 -11.17 4.49 7.30
C VAL A 49 -11.37 3.10 7.89
N TRP A 50 -10.80 2.83 9.08
CA TRP A 50 -11.01 1.55 9.73
C TRP A 50 -12.49 1.30 10.04
N ASN A 51 -13.20 2.27 10.59
CA ASN A 51 -14.62 2.11 10.89
C ASN A 51 -15.46 1.78 9.65
N LYS A 52 -15.19 2.43 8.50
CA LYS A 52 -15.84 2.07 7.23
C LYS A 52 -15.49 0.64 6.79
N CYS A 53 -14.24 0.24 6.88
CA CYS A 53 -13.80 -1.12 6.55
C CYS A 53 -14.37 -2.16 7.54
N LYS A 54 -14.44 -1.83 8.81
CA LYS A 54 -15.02 -2.69 9.84
C LYS A 54 -16.50 -2.99 9.57
N GLU A 55 -17.29 -1.97 9.29
CA GLU A 55 -18.74 -2.13 9.04
C GLU A 55 -19.00 -2.90 7.73
N ASN A 56 -18.26 -2.57 6.67
CA ASN A 56 -18.58 -3.07 5.34
C ASN A 56 -17.91 -4.40 4.98
N TYR A 57 -16.80 -4.75 5.65
CA TYR A 57 -16.00 -5.93 5.33
C TYR A 57 -15.71 -6.81 6.54
N PHE A 58 -15.11 -6.27 7.60
CA PHE A 58 -14.69 -7.07 8.75
C PHE A 58 -15.86 -7.80 9.41
N LYS A 59 -16.96 -7.12 9.67
CA LYS A 59 -18.19 -7.73 10.24
C LYS A 59 -18.82 -8.80 9.34
N LYS A 60 -18.44 -8.85 8.06
CA LYS A 60 -18.85 -9.89 7.10
C LYS A 60 -17.86 -11.05 7.01
N GLY A 61 -16.83 -11.08 7.87
CA GLY A 61 -15.85 -12.16 7.96
C GLY A 61 -14.54 -11.92 7.21
N ILE A 62 -14.35 -10.76 6.57
CA ILE A 62 -13.08 -10.42 5.89
C ILE A 62 -12.11 -9.86 6.93
N GLN A 63 -11.01 -10.58 7.17
CA GLN A 63 -10.02 -10.27 8.22
C GLN A 63 -8.61 -9.98 7.68
N LEU A 64 -8.38 -10.18 6.39
CA LEU A 64 -7.13 -9.86 5.70
C LEU A 64 -7.41 -8.75 4.69
N PHE A 65 -6.55 -7.76 4.66
CA PHE A 65 -6.69 -6.59 3.80
C PHE A 65 -5.48 -6.41 2.91
N TRP A 66 -5.75 -6.01 1.68
CA TRP A 66 -4.76 -5.57 0.71
C TRP A 66 -4.74 -4.04 0.71
N LEU A 67 -3.63 -3.46 1.17
CA LEU A 67 -3.42 -2.02 1.26
C LEU A 67 -2.63 -1.55 0.05
N ASP A 68 -3.36 -1.24 -1.01
CA ASP A 68 -2.82 -0.75 -2.27
C ASP A 68 -2.74 0.79 -2.29
N GLU A 69 -2.08 1.36 -3.30
CA GLU A 69 -1.86 2.81 -3.45
C GLU A 69 -1.24 3.43 -2.17
N ALA A 70 -0.30 2.73 -1.57
CA ALA A 70 0.26 3.05 -0.26
C ALA A 70 1.50 3.95 -0.32
N GLU A 71 1.92 4.42 -1.48
CA GLU A 71 3.08 5.31 -1.69
C GLU A 71 2.95 6.69 -1.04
N PRO A 72 1.93 7.56 -1.22
CA PRO A 72 0.94 7.70 -2.30
C PRO A 72 1.55 8.15 -3.64
N GLU A 73 0.88 7.80 -4.73
CA GLU A 73 1.29 8.18 -6.09
C GLU A 73 0.65 9.51 -6.49
N TYR A 74 1.42 10.59 -6.44
CA TYR A 74 0.93 11.92 -6.79
C TYR A 74 1.02 12.18 -8.29
N GLY A 75 -0.03 12.80 -8.84
CA GLY A 75 -0.05 13.26 -10.24
C GLY A 75 0.86 14.47 -10.51
N LEU A 76 1.24 15.20 -9.47
CA LEU A 76 2.16 16.33 -9.54
C LEU A 76 3.35 16.13 -8.62
N TYR A 77 4.56 16.42 -9.11
CA TYR A 77 5.80 16.32 -8.30
C TYR A 77 6.08 17.63 -7.52
N GLU A 78 5.04 18.26 -7.00
CA GLU A 78 5.10 19.51 -6.22
C GLU A 78 4.92 19.20 -4.73
N PHE A 79 5.80 18.38 -4.18
CA PHE A 79 5.68 17.80 -2.84
C PHE A 79 5.60 18.83 -1.70
N GLU A 80 6.10 20.04 -1.89
CA GLU A 80 5.99 21.15 -0.94
C GLU A 80 4.56 21.68 -0.78
N HIS A 81 3.68 21.42 -1.76
CA HIS A 81 2.30 21.88 -1.75
C HIS A 81 1.30 20.84 -1.23
N TYR A 82 1.66 19.57 -1.18
CA TYR A 82 0.85 18.56 -0.51
C TYR A 82 1.03 18.65 0.99
N LYS A 83 -0.06 18.74 1.72
CA LYS A 83 -0.08 18.90 3.19
C LYS A 83 -0.72 17.71 3.85
N TYR A 84 0.05 17.07 4.70
CA TYR A 84 -0.37 16.07 5.65
C TYR A 84 -0.66 16.69 7.01
N HIS A 85 -1.30 15.96 7.88
CA HIS A 85 -1.51 16.35 9.26
C HIS A 85 -0.19 16.67 10.02
N ILE A 86 0.89 15.97 9.68
CA ILE A 86 2.18 16.11 10.37
C ILE A 86 3.21 16.99 9.65
N GLY A 87 2.91 17.51 8.46
CA GLY A 87 3.85 18.34 7.70
C GLY A 87 3.62 18.32 6.20
N THR A 88 4.57 18.79 5.41
CA THR A 88 4.52 18.74 3.95
C THR A 88 4.89 17.34 3.42
N ALA A 89 4.47 16.99 2.21
CA ALA A 89 4.91 15.74 1.59
C ALA A 89 6.43 15.69 1.40
N MET A 90 7.07 16.84 1.15
CA MET A 90 8.53 16.95 1.06
C MET A 90 9.21 16.44 2.36
N GLU A 91 8.61 16.68 3.51
CA GLU A 91 9.17 16.31 4.82
C GLU A 91 8.78 14.91 5.27
N CYS A 92 7.57 14.46 4.93
CA CYS A 92 7.00 13.30 5.60
C CYS A 92 6.29 12.26 4.71
N SER A 93 6.30 12.38 3.36
CA SER A 93 5.57 11.43 2.51
C SER A 93 6.02 9.97 2.70
N ASN A 94 7.29 9.72 2.91
CA ASN A 94 7.83 8.36 3.09
C ASN A 94 7.26 7.59 4.29
N ILE A 95 6.69 8.29 5.28
CA ILE A 95 6.07 7.62 6.43
C ILE A 95 4.60 7.24 6.21
N TYR A 96 4.02 7.61 5.08
CA TYR A 96 2.62 7.31 4.73
C TYR A 96 2.29 5.81 4.84
N PRO A 97 3.06 4.89 4.22
CA PRO A 97 2.79 3.45 4.30
C PRO A 97 2.89 2.89 5.73
N TYR A 98 3.77 3.44 6.55
CA TYR A 98 3.87 3.08 7.97
C TYR A 98 2.55 3.35 8.73
N TYR A 99 1.98 4.54 8.56
CA TYR A 99 0.72 4.88 9.22
C TYR A 99 -0.48 4.20 8.59
N TYR A 100 -0.41 3.88 7.30
CA TYR A 100 -1.44 3.09 6.63
C TYR A 100 -1.52 1.68 7.24
N ALA A 101 -0.41 0.96 7.28
CA ALA A 101 -0.33 -0.35 7.93
C ALA A 101 -0.74 -0.28 9.42
N LYS A 102 -0.26 0.75 10.14
CA LYS A 102 -0.62 0.97 11.54
C LYS A 102 -2.13 1.09 11.75
N GLY A 103 -2.82 1.86 10.90
CA GLY A 103 -4.27 2.07 11.04
C GLY A 103 -5.06 0.77 10.98
N PHE A 104 -4.75 -0.10 10.02
CA PHE A 104 -5.38 -1.41 9.89
C PHE A 104 -4.98 -2.37 11.01
N TYR A 105 -3.70 -2.38 11.39
CA TYR A 105 -3.22 -3.19 12.51
C TYR A 105 -3.95 -2.86 13.82
N ASP A 106 -3.98 -1.57 14.19
CA ASP A 106 -4.63 -1.12 15.41
C ASP A 106 -6.13 -1.45 15.41
N GLY A 107 -6.79 -1.24 14.28
CA GLY A 107 -8.20 -1.54 14.10
C GLY A 107 -8.54 -3.03 14.20
N LEU A 108 -7.74 -3.89 13.58
CA LEU A 108 -7.86 -5.35 13.67
C LEU A 108 -7.60 -5.83 15.11
N LYS A 109 -6.55 -5.31 15.77
CA LYS A 109 -6.26 -5.59 17.19
C LYS A 109 -7.43 -5.23 18.09
N ALA A 110 -7.96 -4.02 17.96
CA ALA A 110 -9.13 -3.56 18.72
C ALA A 110 -10.40 -4.37 18.41
N SER A 111 -10.42 -5.10 17.30
CA SER A 111 -11.53 -5.97 16.90
C SER A 111 -11.31 -7.44 17.26
N GLY A 112 -10.24 -7.78 18.04
CA GLY A 112 -10.00 -9.11 18.60
C GLY A 112 -9.07 -10.00 17.78
N ILE A 113 -8.43 -9.50 16.72
CA ILE A 113 -7.43 -10.27 15.97
C ILE A 113 -6.09 -10.23 16.72
N GLU A 114 -5.60 -11.36 17.16
CA GLU A 114 -4.37 -11.43 17.96
C GLU A 114 -3.11 -11.09 17.16
N GLN A 115 -3.04 -11.54 15.91
CA GLN A 115 -1.91 -11.31 15.00
C GLN A 115 -2.40 -10.76 13.66
N PRO A 116 -2.68 -9.45 13.58
CA PRO A 116 -3.11 -8.84 12.33
C PRO A 116 -2.02 -8.90 11.27
N LEU A 117 -2.42 -9.22 10.04
CA LEU A 117 -1.59 -9.17 8.84
C LEU A 117 -2.31 -8.37 7.77
N SER A 118 -1.55 -7.65 6.96
CA SER A 118 -2.05 -7.01 5.74
C SER A 118 -1.01 -7.11 4.63
N LEU A 119 -1.46 -7.37 3.41
CA LEU A 119 -0.62 -7.24 2.23
C LEU A 119 -0.49 -5.76 1.90
N VAL A 120 0.73 -5.25 1.76
CA VAL A 120 0.98 -3.82 1.56
C VAL A 120 1.88 -3.58 0.35
N ARG A 121 1.56 -2.56 -0.45
CA ARG A 121 2.34 -2.25 -1.66
C ARG A 121 3.70 -1.63 -1.34
N CYS A 122 3.81 -0.89 -0.29
CA CYS A 122 5.09 -0.38 0.17
C CYS A 122 5.17 -0.28 1.68
N ALA A 123 6.37 -0.05 2.19
CA ALA A 123 6.65 0.04 3.61
C ALA A 123 7.71 1.10 3.89
N TRP A 124 7.76 1.56 5.11
CA TRP A 124 8.84 2.37 5.65
C TRP A 124 9.45 1.69 6.87
N ALA A 125 10.61 2.18 7.31
CA ALA A 125 11.29 1.64 8.48
C ALA A 125 10.34 1.52 9.69
N GLY A 126 10.20 0.31 10.22
CA GLY A 126 9.30 0.00 11.34
C GLY A 126 7.92 -0.53 10.95
N SER A 127 7.56 -0.60 9.67
CA SER A 127 6.26 -1.15 9.22
C SER A 127 6.09 -2.64 9.58
N GLN A 128 7.18 -3.39 9.68
CA GLN A 128 7.15 -4.82 10.03
C GLN A 128 6.45 -5.11 11.37
N LYS A 129 6.46 -4.17 12.31
CA LYS A 129 5.76 -4.34 13.61
C LYS A 129 4.23 -4.29 13.51
N PHE A 130 3.71 -3.89 12.36
CA PHE A 130 2.27 -3.83 12.09
C PHE A 130 1.81 -4.97 11.16
N GLY A 131 2.52 -6.09 11.13
CA GLY A 131 2.13 -7.24 10.33
C GLY A 131 2.08 -6.95 8.82
N ALA A 132 2.94 -6.04 8.35
CA ALA A 132 3.02 -5.69 6.94
C ALA A 132 3.77 -6.78 6.17
N VAL A 133 3.07 -7.46 5.26
CA VAL A 133 3.64 -8.34 4.24
C VAL A 133 3.76 -7.50 2.96
N VAL A 134 4.98 -7.25 2.52
CA VAL A 134 5.25 -6.32 1.41
C VAL A 134 5.36 -7.09 0.10
N TRP A 135 4.67 -6.63 -0.95
CA TRP A 135 4.92 -7.13 -2.30
C TRP A 135 5.59 -6.06 -3.17
N SER A 136 6.19 -6.52 -4.26
CA SER A 136 7.03 -5.69 -5.13
C SER A 136 6.28 -4.64 -5.97
N GLY A 137 4.96 -4.59 -5.92
CA GLY A 137 4.16 -3.76 -6.82
C GLY A 137 4.06 -4.35 -8.24
N ASP A 138 3.68 -3.52 -9.20
CA ASP A 138 3.37 -3.90 -10.58
C ASP A 138 4.64 -4.07 -11.42
N VAL A 139 5.28 -5.22 -11.30
CA VAL A 139 6.52 -5.53 -12.02
C VAL A 139 6.27 -6.14 -13.40
N HIS A 140 7.20 -5.97 -14.33
CA HIS A 140 7.11 -6.58 -15.65
C HIS A 140 7.35 -8.09 -15.60
N SER A 141 6.64 -8.82 -16.49
CA SER A 141 6.70 -10.26 -16.66
C SER A 141 7.95 -10.68 -17.46
N ASP A 142 9.14 -10.45 -16.91
CA ASP A 142 10.39 -10.81 -17.52
C ASP A 142 11.47 -11.21 -16.48
N PHE A 143 12.48 -11.95 -16.94
CA PHE A 143 13.60 -12.42 -16.08
C PHE A 143 14.45 -11.30 -15.49
N ARG A 144 14.46 -10.10 -16.08
CA ARG A 144 15.17 -8.94 -15.52
C ARG A 144 14.45 -8.44 -14.28
N SER A 145 13.15 -8.28 -14.38
CA SER A 145 12.30 -7.88 -13.24
C SER A 145 12.38 -8.92 -12.12
N PHE A 146 12.26 -10.21 -12.46
CA PHE A 146 12.39 -11.29 -11.49
C PHE A 146 13.72 -11.24 -10.73
N ARG A 147 14.85 -11.10 -11.42
CA ARG A 147 16.17 -10.94 -10.79
C ARG A 147 16.21 -9.74 -9.84
N ASN A 148 15.64 -8.62 -10.26
CA ASN A 148 15.59 -7.42 -9.43
C ASN A 148 14.76 -7.65 -8.16
N GLN A 149 13.67 -8.42 -8.27
CA GLN A 149 12.82 -8.72 -7.10
C GLN A 149 13.52 -9.61 -6.06
N ILE A 150 14.33 -10.56 -6.49
CA ILE A 150 15.16 -11.36 -5.57
C ILE A 150 16.13 -10.44 -4.79
N GLN A 151 16.82 -9.54 -5.51
CA GLN A 151 17.73 -8.58 -4.87
C GLN A 151 17.00 -7.61 -3.92
N ALA A 152 15.82 -7.14 -4.32
CA ALA A 152 14.98 -6.27 -3.50
C ALA A 152 14.54 -7.00 -2.21
N GLY A 153 14.06 -8.23 -2.32
CA GLY A 153 13.64 -9.04 -1.19
C GLY A 153 14.78 -9.29 -0.19
N LEU A 154 15.98 -9.62 -0.68
CA LEU A 154 17.16 -9.76 0.18
C LEU A 154 17.51 -8.44 0.89
N SER A 155 17.41 -7.30 0.20
CA SER A 155 17.65 -5.98 0.77
C SER A 155 16.61 -5.63 1.83
N MET A 156 15.33 -5.94 1.59
CA MET A 156 14.24 -5.77 2.55
C MET A 156 14.45 -6.63 3.80
N ALA A 157 14.89 -7.88 3.65
CA ALA A 157 15.20 -8.76 4.77
C ALA A 157 16.32 -8.20 5.65
N ILE A 158 17.41 -7.68 5.04
CA ILE A 158 18.52 -7.01 5.75
C ILE A 158 18.03 -5.74 6.45
N ALA A 159 17.09 -5.00 5.86
CA ALA A 159 16.47 -3.82 6.46
C ALA A 159 15.50 -4.15 7.62
N GLY A 160 15.30 -5.45 7.93
CA GLY A 160 14.41 -5.91 8.99
C GLY A 160 12.94 -5.98 8.58
N ILE A 161 12.65 -6.04 7.28
CA ILE A 161 11.32 -6.28 6.71
C ILE A 161 11.37 -7.64 5.98
N PRO A 162 11.29 -8.77 6.71
CA PRO A 162 11.53 -10.10 6.15
C PRO A 162 10.35 -10.67 5.37
N TRP A 163 9.16 -10.12 5.56
CA TRP A 163 7.96 -10.60 4.88
C TRP A 163 7.80 -9.88 3.55
N TRP A 164 8.39 -10.51 2.55
CA TRP A 164 8.45 -10.01 1.17
C TRP A 164 7.86 -11.02 0.20
N THR A 165 7.14 -10.55 -0.80
CA THR A 165 6.63 -11.35 -1.90
C THR A 165 6.66 -10.56 -3.21
N THR A 166 6.37 -11.24 -4.31
CA THR A 166 6.20 -10.65 -5.65
C THR A 166 5.05 -11.37 -6.36
N ASP A 167 4.50 -10.75 -7.38
CA ASP A 167 3.51 -11.39 -8.25
C ASP A 167 4.21 -12.44 -9.10
N ILE A 168 3.87 -13.73 -8.90
CA ILE A 168 4.45 -14.84 -9.66
C ILE A 168 4.12 -14.69 -11.14
N GLY A 169 5.17 -14.55 -11.94
CA GLY A 169 5.08 -14.25 -13.36
C GLY A 169 5.01 -12.77 -13.69
N GLY A 170 5.09 -11.89 -12.68
CA GLY A 170 4.93 -10.45 -12.85
C GLY A 170 3.49 -10.02 -13.09
N PHE A 171 3.23 -8.72 -13.02
CA PHE A 171 1.92 -8.11 -13.23
C PHE A 171 1.72 -7.61 -14.66
N LEU A 172 2.76 -7.02 -15.28
CA LEU A 172 2.67 -6.35 -16.58
C LEU A 172 3.23 -7.19 -17.72
N GLY A 173 2.42 -7.46 -18.75
CA GLY A 173 2.88 -7.99 -20.03
C GLY A 173 2.99 -9.51 -20.15
N GLY A 174 2.49 -10.29 -19.19
CA GLY A 174 2.52 -11.75 -19.24
C GLY A 174 1.67 -12.34 -20.36
N ASN A 175 2.22 -13.33 -21.10
CA ASN A 175 1.52 -14.04 -22.15
C ASN A 175 1.78 -15.55 -22.07
N ILE A 176 0.78 -16.31 -21.69
CA ILE A 176 0.86 -17.77 -21.50
C ILE A 176 1.25 -18.53 -22.78
N LYS A 177 1.10 -17.94 -23.97
CA LYS A 177 1.52 -18.53 -25.25
C LYS A 177 3.03 -18.38 -25.49
N ASP A 178 3.69 -17.46 -24.77
CA ASP A 178 5.12 -17.26 -24.83
C ASP A 178 5.84 -18.31 -23.97
N GLU A 179 6.82 -18.98 -24.56
CA GLU A 179 7.62 -20.00 -23.87
C GLU A 179 8.47 -19.37 -22.75
N ALA A 180 9.07 -18.21 -22.99
CA ALA A 180 9.85 -17.49 -21.98
C ALA A 180 9.01 -17.10 -20.77
N PHE A 181 7.75 -16.70 -20.98
CA PHE A 181 6.84 -16.41 -19.87
C PHE A 181 6.46 -17.66 -19.06
N ARG A 182 6.23 -18.81 -19.73
CA ARG A 182 5.98 -20.08 -19.03
C ARG A 182 7.20 -20.56 -18.23
N GLU A 183 8.39 -20.30 -18.73
CA GLU A 183 9.62 -20.61 -18.01
C GLU A 183 9.81 -19.67 -16.81
N LEU A 184 9.52 -18.37 -16.96
CA LEU A 184 9.51 -17.39 -15.87
C LEU A 184 8.60 -17.85 -14.72
N LEU A 185 7.35 -18.20 -15.02
CA LEU A 185 6.39 -18.69 -14.03
C LEU A 185 6.95 -19.87 -13.22
N ARG A 186 7.52 -20.90 -13.90
CA ARG A 186 8.09 -22.05 -13.20
C ARG A 186 9.29 -21.70 -12.36
N SER A 187 10.17 -20.82 -12.85
CA SER A 187 11.37 -20.39 -12.14
C SER A 187 11.05 -19.60 -10.89
N GLU A 188 10.05 -18.75 -10.96
CA GLU A 188 9.61 -17.89 -9.86
C GLU A 188 8.86 -18.68 -8.79
N GLU A 189 7.98 -19.61 -9.19
CA GLU A 189 7.28 -20.52 -8.30
C GLU A 189 8.28 -21.33 -7.44
N HIS A 190 9.29 -21.95 -8.05
CA HIS A 190 10.32 -22.69 -7.34
C HIS A 190 11.13 -21.80 -6.37
N THR A 191 11.41 -20.56 -6.72
CA THR A 191 12.14 -19.63 -5.85
C THR A 191 11.29 -19.24 -4.64
N SER A 192 10.00 -19.03 -4.83
CA SER A 192 9.05 -18.69 -3.75
C SER A 192 8.85 -19.84 -2.77
N GLU A 193 8.83 -21.09 -3.24
CA GLU A 193 8.77 -22.28 -2.39
C GLU A 193 10.01 -22.41 -1.49
N LEU A 194 11.19 -22.13 -2.00
CA LEU A 194 12.44 -22.18 -1.22
C LEU A 194 12.47 -21.11 -0.12
N GLN A 195 11.86 -19.96 -0.31
CA GLN A 195 11.75 -18.91 0.71
C GLN A 195 10.81 -19.32 1.85
N SER A 196 9.83 -20.17 1.60
CA SER A 196 8.90 -20.66 2.62
C SER A 196 9.49 -21.75 3.53
N LEU A 197 10.64 -22.31 3.16
CA LEU A 197 11.33 -23.39 3.87
C LEU A 197 12.54 -22.92 4.71
N ALA A 198 12.91 -21.66 4.63
CA ALA A 198 14.02 -21.03 5.35
C ALA A 198 13.54 -20.21 6.54
#